data_35c6cd8e0a7f3948bab19d4019bf6cd8
#
_entry.id   35c6cd8e0a7f3948bab19d4019bf6cd8
#
_cell.length_a   1.000
_cell.length_b   1.000
_cell.length_c   1.000
_cell.angle_alpha   90.00
_cell.angle_beta   90.00
_cell.angle_gamma   90.00
#
_symmetry.space_group_name_H-M   'P 1'
#
loop_
_entity.id
_entity.type
_entity.pdbx_description
1 polymer ?
#
loop_
_entity_poly.entity_id
_entity_poly.type
_entity_poly.pdbx_seq_one_letter_code
_entity_poly.pdbx_strand_id
1 'polypeptide(L)'
;MARDHGGNLDAAQARFGTGDWIDLSTGINRRPWPVQPLSDTAFHALPMARAERALIRVAAEWFGCADDHVLPMAGATAAIQLVPRLRPAGHAAVLTPSYNEHAASLTAASWRVTPAPDLDRMDGADLAVVVNPNNPDGREWSPLVLAALARRVGLLVVDESFADARPDLSLARSLPANAVVLRSFGKFWGLAGLRLGFALAAPNLLSPLREAAGPWSVSGPALEIATAAMADRAWADDTVTYHAEAALNLDRLAARAGWRPLGGTHLFRLYDTPDAQAAQDTLARAHVWTRRFPYSDRWLRLGIPGSRDEFARVGQALTG
;
A
#
# COMPACT_ATOMS: atom_id res chain seq x y z
N MET A 1 12.13 4.39 -19.14
CA MET A 1 11.66 2.98 -19.05
C MET A 1 10.29 2.95 -18.44
N ALA A 2 9.38 2.12 -18.98
CA ALA A 2 8.07 1.89 -18.34
C ALA A 2 8.31 1.31 -16.95
N ARG A 3 7.59 1.85 -15.93
CA ARG A 3 7.68 1.34 -14.56
C ARG A 3 6.93 0.03 -14.47
N ASP A 4 7.52 -0.95 -13.80
CA ASP A 4 6.91 -2.26 -13.63
C ASP A 4 6.01 -2.26 -12.39
N HIS A 5 4.72 -2.58 -12.58
CA HIS A 5 3.68 -2.63 -11.52
C HIS A 5 2.85 -3.90 -11.62
N GLY A 6 2.19 -4.30 -10.53
CA GLY A 6 1.10 -5.26 -10.56
C GLY A 6 -0.18 -4.65 -11.15
N GLY A 7 -1.22 -5.48 -11.37
CA GLY A 7 -2.53 -5.03 -11.82
C GLY A 7 -2.68 -4.91 -13.35
N ASN A 8 -1.69 -5.30 -14.14
CA ASN A 8 -1.78 -5.26 -15.61
C ASN A 8 -2.40 -6.57 -16.15
N LEU A 9 -3.71 -6.72 -15.97
CA LEU A 9 -4.46 -7.88 -16.48
C LEU A 9 -4.55 -7.86 -18.01
N ASP A 10 -4.54 -6.72 -18.67
CA ASP A 10 -4.58 -6.64 -20.14
C ASP A 10 -3.38 -7.37 -20.75
N ALA A 11 -2.18 -7.19 -20.18
CA ALA A 11 -0.99 -7.91 -20.62
C ALA A 11 -1.08 -9.41 -20.33
N ALA A 12 -1.69 -9.81 -19.20
CA ALA A 12 -1.94 -11.21 -18.88
C ALA A 12 -2.91 -11.85 -19.88
N GLN A 13 -4.02 -11.19 -20.17
CA GLN A 13 -5.03 -11.63 -21.14
C GLN A 13 -4.49 -11.71 -22.56
N ALA A 14 -3.68 -10.74 -22.98
CA ALA A 14 -3.05 -10.76 -24.29
C ALA A 14 -2.12 -11.97 -24.49
N ARG A 15 -1.45 -12.44 -23.42
CA ARG A 15 -0.50 -13.55 -23.48
C ARG A 15 -1.13 -14.92 -23.23
N PHE A 16 -2.10 -15.02 -22.33
CA PHE A 16 -2.65 -16.29 -21.84
C PHE A 16 -4.15 -16.48 -22.16
N GLY A 17 -4.77 -15.53 -22.86
CA GLY A 17 -6.18 -15.59 -23.24
C GLY A 17 -7.10 -14.87 -22.25
N THR A 18 -8.31 -14.56 -22.74
CA THR A 18 -9.40 -13.98 -21.94
C THR A 18 -10.03 -15.01 -21.03
N GLY A 19 -10.62 -14.60 -19.91
CA GLY A 19 -11.28 -15.50 -18.97
C GLY A 19 -11.58 -14.82 -17.63
N ASP A 20 -11.99 -15.62 -16.66
CA ASP A 20 -12.19 -15.18 -15.27
C ASP A 20 -10.83 -15.17 -14.55
N TRP A 21 -10.20 -13.99 -14.53
CA TRP A 21 -8.89 -13.78 -13.96
C TRP A 21 -8.93 -13.46 -12.46
N ILE A 22 -8.09 -14.14 -11.70
CA ILE A 22 -7.79 -13.82 -10.30
C ILE A 22 -6.51 -12.96 -10.28
N ASP A 23 -6.64 -11.66 -9.99
CA ASP A 23 -5.48 -10.77 -9.85
C ASP A 23 -4.87 -10.86 -8.44
N LEU A 24 -3.80 -11.63 -8.29
CA LEU A 24 -2.96 -11.68 -7.11
C LEU A 24 -1.63 -10.92 -7.29
N SER A 25 -1.48 -10.15 -8.35
CA SER A 25 -0.27 -9.36 -8.61
C SER A 25 -0.19 -8.09 -7.75
N THR A 26 -1.32 -7.68 -7.17
CA THR A 26 -1.43 -6.56 -6.24
C THR A 26 -1.56 -7.07 -4.80
N GLY A 27 -1.32 -6.23 -3.82
CA GLY A 27 -1.64 -6.52 -2.42
C GLY A 27 -2.98 -5.90 -2.01
N ILE A 28 -4.02 -6.05 -2.83
CA ILE A 28 -5.35 -5.51 -2.59
C ILE A 28 -6.22 -6.61 -2.01
N ASN A 29 -6.95 -6.31 -0.95
CA ASN A 29 -7.94 -7.23 -0.39
C ASN A 29 -8.99 -7.59 -1.43
N ARG A 30 -9.11 -8.88 -1.74
CA ARG A 30 -10.08 -9.44 -2.70
C ARG A 30 -11.47 -9.69 -2.09
N ARG A 31 -11.64 -9.36 -0.80
CA ARG A 31 -12.94 -9.29 -0.11
C ARG A 31 -13.19 -7.82 0.27
N PRO A 32 -13.58 -6.97 -0.68
CA PRO A 32 -13.72 -5.54 -0.41
C PRO A 32 -14.82 -5.26 0.61
N TRP A 33 -14.69 -4.14 1.33
CA TRP A 33 -15.77 -3.62 2.14
C TRP A 33 -17.04 -3.44 1.30
N PRO A 34 -18.22 -3.92 1.75
CA PRO A 34 -19.44 -3.89 0.97
C PRO A 34 -19.98 -2.46 0.82
N VAL A 35 -19.76 -1.87 -0.36
CA VAL A 35 -20.20 -0.51 -0.65
C VAL A 35 -21.73 -0.42 -0.60
N GLN A 36 -22.23 0.48 0.25
CA GLN A 36 -23.67 0.80 0.35
C GLN A 36 -24.08 1.79 -0.74
N PRO A 37 -25.39 1.89 -1.04
CA PRO A 37 -25.89 2.93 -1.95
C PRO A 37 -25.45 4.33 -1.50
N LEU A 38 -24.97 5.12 -2.45
CA LEU A 38 -24.48 6.48 -2.20
C LEU A 38 -25.62 7.49 -2.35
N SER A 39 -25.46 8.65 -1.71
CA SER A 39 -26.34 9.78 -1.95
C SER A 39 -26.17 10.33 -3.36
N ASP A 40 -27.25 10.81 -3.98
CA ASP A 40 -27.19 11.47 -5.30
C ASP A 40 -26.20 12.63 -5.29
N THR A 41 -26.13 13.37 -4.20
CA THR A 41 -25.23 14.51 -4.04
C THR A 41 -23.74 14.11 -4.06
N ALA A 42 -23.40 12.86 -3.76
CA ALA A 42 -22.01 12.38 -3.83
C ALA A 42 -21.42 12.50 -5.25
N PHE A 43 -22.27 12.38 -6.29
CA PHE A 43 -21.84 12.46 -7.69
C PHE A 43 -22.05 13.83 -8.32
N HIS A 44 -23.11 14.56 -7.91
CA HIS A 44 -23.56 15.75 -8.62
C HIS A 44 -23.06 17.05 -8.01
N ALA A 45 -22.64 17.04 -6.73
CA ALA A 45 -22.15 18.22 -6.05
C ALA A 45 -20.64 18.17 -5.85
N LEU A 46 -19.99 19.34 -5.84
CA LEU A 46 -18.61 19.40 -5.35
C LEU A 46 -18.56 18.98 -3.88
N PRO A 47 -17.52 18.25 -3.47
CA PRO A 47 -17.36 17.80 -2.10
C PRO A 47 -17.42 18.95 -1.10
N MET A 48 -18.31 18.84 -0.13
CA MET A 48 -18.47 19.87 0.89
C MET A 48 -17.46 19.68 2.02
N ALA A 49 -16.98 20.78 2.60
CA ALA A 49 -16.04 20.75 3.72
C ALA A 49 -16.56 19.93 4.94
N ARG A 50 -17.87 19.82 5.13
CA ARG A 50 -18.47 18.96 6.18
C ARG A 50 -18.21 17.46 5.92
N ALA A 51 -18.26 17.02 4.65
CA ALA A 51 -17.99 15.62 4.28
C ALA A 51 -16.51 15.29 4.46
N GLU A 52 -15.61 16.19 4.05
CA GLU A 52 -14.17 16.02 4.30
C GLU A 52 -13.86 15.98 5.79
N ARG A 53 -14.44 16.88 6.60
CA ARG A 53 -14.28 16.84 8.07
C ARG A 53 -14.81 15.56 8.72
N ALA A 54 -15.92 15.00 8.21
CA ALA A 54 -16.45 13.73 8.69
C ALA A 54 -15.45 12.59 8.43
N LEU A 55 -14.89 12.52 7.21
CA LEU A 55 -13.84 11.56 6.89
C LEU A 55 -12.59 11.75 7.75
N ILE A 56 -12.10 12.99 7.90
CA ILE A 56 -10.91 13.29 8.73
C ILE A 56 -11.09 12.76 10.15
N ARG A 57 -12.26 12.96 10.76
CA ARG A 57 -12.54 12.51 12.14
C ARG A 57 -12.44 10.99 12.27
N VAL A 58 -13.13 10.23 11.40
CA VAL A 58 -13.07 8.76 11.48
C VAL A 58 -11.70 8.21 11.12
N ALA A 59 -10.99 8.89 10.21
CA ALA A 59 -9.63 8.53 9.84
C ALA A 59 -8.63 8.81 10.99
N ALA A 60 -8.74 9.94 11.66
CA ALA A 60 -7.93 10.28 12.84
C ALA A 60 -8.12 9.27 13.97
N GLU A 61 -9.37 8.89 14.23
CA GLU A 61 -9.70 7.83 15.19
C GLU A 61 -9.12 6.47 14.76
N TRP A 62 -9.23 6.11 13.47
CA TRP A 62 -8.66 4.87 12.93
C TRP A 62 -7.14 4.81 13.06
N PHE A 63 -6.45 5.89 12.71
CA PHE A 63 -4.99 5.96 12.76
C PHE A 63 -4.43 6.28 14.15
N GLY A 64 -5.27 6.73 15.07
CA GLY A 64 -4.89 7.09 16.45
C GLY A 64 -4.07 8.39 16.53
N CYS A 65 -4.41 9.39 15.72
CA CYS A 65 -3.77 10.72 15.71
C CYS A 65 -4.82 11.85 15.83
N ALA A 66 -4.36 13.10 15.91
CA ALA A 66 -5.27 14.24 15.94
C ALA A 66 -5.85 14.55 14.55
N ASP A 67 -7.04 15.16 14.50
CA ASP A 67 -7.74 15.51 13.25
C ASP A 67 -6.90 16.42 12.35
N ASP A 68 -6.20 17.39 12.93
CA ASP A 68 -5.35 18.34 12.21
C ASP A 68 -4.04 17.72 11.65
N HIS A 69 -3.76 16.48 12.03
CA HIS A 69 -2.68 15.66 11.47
C HIS A 69 -3.11 14.81 10.27
N VAL A 70 -4.34 14.91 9.80
CA VAL A 70 -4.87 14.08 8.71
C VAL A 70 -5.18 14.93 7.47
N LEU A 71 -4.65 14.54 6.32
CA LEU A 71 -4.97 15.10 5.02
C LEU A 71 -5.43 14.00 4.06
N PRO A 72 -6.71 13.93 3.69
CA PRO A 72 -7.18 13.07 2.61
C PRO A 72 -6.58 13.48 1.25
N MET A 73 -6.20 12.51 0.43
CA MET A 73 -5.49 12.70 -0.84
C MET A 73 -6.11 11.80 -1.92
N ALA A 74 -5.93 12.15 -3.19
CA ALA A 74 -6.37 11.34 -4.34
C ALA A 74 -5.51 10.06 -4.49
N GLY A 75 -5.53 9.20 -3.47
CA GLY A 75 -4.69 8.02 -3.30
C GLY A 75 -3.32 8.34 -2.71
N ALA A 76 -2.68 7.33 -2.10
CA ALA A 76 -1.32 7.47 -1.59
C ALA A 76 -0.32 7.91 -2.69
N THR A 77 -0.57 7.57 -3.94
CA THR A 77 0.25 7.99 -5.09
C THR A 77 0.32 9.51 -5.23
N ALA A 78 -0.78 10.23 -5.01
CA ALA A 78 -0.76 11.70 -5.04
C ALA A 78 0.15 12.27 -3.96
N ALA A 79 0.12 11.70 -2.74
CA ALA A 79 1.03 12.09 -1.67
C ALA A 79 2.50 11.77 -2.02
N ILE A 80 2.78 10.59 -2.59
CA ILE A 80 4.12 10.21 -3.04
C ILE A 80 4.68 11.21 -4.05
N GLN A 81 3.84 11.73 -4.96
CA GLN A 81 4.26 12.70 -5.97
C GLN A 81 4.45 14.13 -5.41
N LEU A 82 3.77 14.48 -4.32
CA LEU A 82 3.83 15.82 -3.72
C LEU A 82 4.88 15.95 -2.62
N VAL A 83 5.14 14.88 -1.87
CA VAL A 83 6.13 14.86 -0.78
C VAL A 83 7.52 15.39 -1.20
N PRO A 84 8.07 15.09 -2.40
CA PRO A 84 9.35 15.65 -2.83
C PRO A 84 9.40 17.19 -2.89
N ARG A 85 8.25 17.86 -2.91
CA ARG A 85 8.15 19.33 -2.96
C ARG A 85 8.13 19.99 -1.58
N LEU A 86 8.08 19.22 -0.51
CA LEU A 86 8.08 19.74 0.87
C LEU A 86 9.40 20.38 1.28
N ARG A 87 10.46 20.06 0.55
CA ARG A 87 11.82 20.60 0.78
C ARG A 87 12.52 20.85 -0.56
N PRO A 88 13.53 21.74 -0.59
CA PRO A 88 14.45 21.83 -1.73
C PRO A 88 15.09 20.47 -2.00
N ALA A 89 15.29 20.15 -3.28
CA ALA A 89 15.93 18.90 -3.68
C ALA A 89 17.35 18.80 -3.13
N GLY A 90 17.65 17.66 -2.53
CA GLY A 90 18.92 17.33 -1.90
C GLY A 90 19.24 15.84 -2.06
N HIS A 91 19.81 15.23 -1.02
CA HIS A 91 20.07 13.80 -0.96
C HIS A 91 18.87 13.05 -0.35
N ALA A 92 18.33 12.07 -1.08
CA ALA A 92 17.28 11.18 -0.61
C ALA A 92 17.78 9.74 -0.51
N ALA A 93 17.55 9.10 0.64
CA ALA A 93 17.80 7.68 0.86
C ALA A 93 16.48 6.91 0.81
N VAL A 94 16.37 5.88 -0.03
CA VAL A 94 15.15 5.08 -0.18
C VAL A 94 15.46 3.63 0.13
N LEU A 95 14.69 3.03 1.05
CA LEU A 95 14.81 1.62 1.41
C LEU A 95 14.69 0.73 0.15
N THR A 96 15.56 -0.25 0.03
CA THR A 96 15.63 -1.13 -1.15
C THR A 96 15.85 -2.60 -0.72
N PRO A 97 15.19 -3.58 -1.39
CA PRO A 97 14.13 -3.36 -2.39
C PRO A 97 12.84 -2.85 -1.73
N SER A 98 12.12 -1.98 -2.43
CA SER A 98 10.86 -1.41 -1.94
C SER A 98 9.95 -0.97 -3.10
N TYR A 99 8.87 -0.25 -2.80
CA TYR A 99 7.95 0.28 -3.81
C TYR A 99 8.65 1.36 -4.66
N ASN A 100 8.77 1.10 -5.96
CA ASN A 100 9.59 1.87 -6.90
C ASN A 100 9.11 3.31 -7.16
N GLU A 101 7.84 3.63 -6.86
CA GLU A 101 7.30 4.97 -7.10
C GLU A 101 7.95 6.05 -6.22
N HIS A 102 8.40 5.71 -5.03
CA HIS A 102 9.10 6.65 -4.15
C HIS A 102 10.40 7.17 -4.79
N ALA A 103 11.27 6.25 -5.21
CA ALA A 103 12.51 6.62 -5.87
C ALA A 103 12.27 7.36 -7.19
N ALA A 104 11.27 6.91 -7.97
CA ALA A 104 10.93 7.53 -9.24
C ALA A 104 10.38 8.95 -9.08
N SER A 105 9.51 9.19 -8.09
CA SER A 105 8.96 10.52 -7.80
C SER A 105 10.03 11.50 -7.32
N LEU A 106 10.94 11.05 -6.43
CA LEU A 106 12.07 11.83 -5.97
C LEU A 106 13.02 12.18 -7.12
N THR A 107 13.35 11.21 -7.99
CA THR A 107 14.18 11.45 -9.17
C THR A 107 13.54 12.46 -10.14
N ALA A 108 12.23 12.35 -10.38
CA ALA A 108 11.48 13.29 -11.22
C ALA A 108 11.46 14.71 -10.64
N ALA A 109 11.59 14.85 -9.31
CA ALA A 109 11.70 16.11 -8.60
C ALA A 109 13.18 16.55 -8.38
N SER A 110 14.12 16.00 -9.14
CA SER A 110 15.54 16.35 -9.14
C SER A 110 16.31 16.02 -7.86
N TRP A 111 15.79 15.11 -7.01
CA TRP A 111 16.52 14.62 -5.85
C TRP A 111 17.62 13.63 -6.27
N ARG A 112 18.78 13.69 -5.60
CA ARG A 112 19.82 12.67 -5.71
C ARG A 112 19.42 11.46 -4.86
N VAL A 113 18.88 10.43 -5.50
CA VAL A 113 18.35 9.23 -4.82
C VAL A 113 19.44 8.17 -4.69
N THR A 114 19.65 7.68 -3.46
CA THR A 114 20.50 6.51 -3.18
C THR A 114 19.67 5.36 -2.59
N PRO A 115 19.86 4.13 -3.08
CA PRO A 115 19.25 2.95 -2.47
C PRO A 115 19.91 2.66 -1.12
N ALA A 116 19.10 2.41 -0.09
CA ALA A 116 19.54 2.02 1.24
C ALA A 116 19.04 0.60 1.55
N PRO A 117 19.93 -0.39 1.74
CA PRO A 117 19.52 -1.77 2.06
C PRO A 117 18.96 -1.91 3.47
N ASP A 118 19.30 -0.99 4.37
CA ASP A 118 18.89 -0.93 5.77
C ASP A 118 18.74 0.53 6.23
N LEU A 119 18.25 0.73 7.46
CA LEU A 119 18.00 2.07 8.01
C LEU A 119 19.29 2.82 8.37
N ASP A 120 20.37 2.14 8.67
CA ASP A 120 21.64 2.79 9.08
C ASP A 120 22.30 3.50 7.88
N ARG A 121 22.02 3.06 6.67
CA ARG A 121 22.46 3.71 5.43
C ARG A 121 21.68 4.96 5.06
N MET A 122 20.69 5.35 5.88
CA MET A 122 19.87 6.56 5.65
C MET A 122 20.37 7.77 6.46
N ASP A 123 21.31 7.60 7.35
CA ASP A 123 21.79 8.65 8.24
C ASP A 123 22.30 9.87 7.48
N GLY A 124 21.88 11.05 7.93
CA GLY A 124 22.25 12.33 7.32
C GLY A 124 21.56 12.64 5.99
N ALA A 125 20.63 11.80 5.51
CA ALA A 125 19.85 12.12 4.32
C ALA A 125 18.93 13.32 4.58
N ASP A 126 18.77 14.21 3.57
CA ASP A 126 17.81 15.32 3.63
C ASP A 126 16.37 14.79 3.63
N LEU A 127 16.15 13.63 2.98
CA LEU A 127 14.89 12.90 2.98
C LEU A 127 15.16 11.41 3.00
N ALA A 128 14.49 10.68 3.91
CA ALA A 128 14.51 9.21 3.95
C ALA A 128 13.12 8.63 3.70
N VAL A 129 13.05 7.53 2.96
CA VAL A 129 11.79 6.81 2.69
C VAL A 129 11.87 5.39 3.15
N VAL A 130 10.94 4.98 4.01
CA VAL A 130 10.73 3.62 4.49
C VAL A 130 9.31 3.18 4.16
N VAL A 131 9.12 1.98 3.66
CA VAL A 131 7.79 1.35 3.51
C VAL A 131 7.62 0.37 4.67
N ASN A 132 6.56 0.51 5.47
CA ASN A 132 6.38 -0.25 6.70
C ASN A 132 4.91 -0.69 6.95
N PRO A 133 4.56 -1.97 6.83
CA PRO A 133 5.38 -3.10 6.38
C PRO A 133 5.89 -2.95 4.94
N ASN A 134 7.11 -3.44 4.68
CA ASN A 134 7.75 -3.25 3.40
C ASN A 134 7.11 -4.10 2.28
N ASN A 135 7.08 -3.56 1.11
CA ASN A 135 6.72 -4.22 -0.14
C ASN A 135 7.97 -4.32 -1.02
N PRO A 136 8.49 -5.54 -1.35
CA PRO A 136 7.70 -6.78 -1.42
C PRO A 136 7.91 -7.79 -0.28
N ASP A 137 8.86 -7.58 0.63
CA ASP A 137 9.37 -8.62 1.53
C ASP A 137 8.67 -8.66 2.91
N GLY A 138 7.83 -7.67 3.22
CA GLY A 138 7.10 -7.62 4.49
C GLY A 138 7.96 -7.29 5.71
N ARG A 139 9.22 -6.80 5.54
CA ARG A 139 10.01 -6.32 6.67
C ARG A 139 9.26 -5.25 7.45
N GLU A 140 9.42 -5.27 8.77
CA GLU A 140 8.70 -4.40 9.70
C GLU A 140 9.68 -3.71 10.65
N TRP A 141 9.38 -2.46 10.98
CA TRP A 141 10.10 -1.68 11.99
C TRP A 141 9.10 -1.10 12.99
N SER A 142 9.46 -1.15 14.27
CA SER A 142 8.64 -0.57 15.32
C SER A 142 8.62 0.96 15.22
N PRO A 143 7.56 1.62 15.75
CA PRO A 143 7.49 3.08 15.81
C PRO A 143 8.70 3.72 16.52
N LEU A 144 9.26 3.05 17.54
CA LEU A 144 10.44 3.54 18.25
C LEU A 144 11.67 3.59 17.34
N VAL A 145 11.88 2.57 16.51
CA VAL A 145 12.97 2.52 15.53
C VAL A 145 12.81 3.62 14.48
N LEU A 146 11.59 3.80 13.95
CA LEU A 146 11.31 4.84 12.96
C LEU A 146 11.43 6.26 13.56
N ALA A 147 10.99 6.46 14.80
CA ALA A 147 11.19 7.73 15.51
C ALA A 147 12.67 8.02 15.78
N ALA A 148 13.49 6.98 16.03
CA ALA A 148 14.94 7.13 16.14
C ALA A 148 15.58 7.51 14.79
N LEU A 149 15.12 6.94 13.67
CA LEU A 149 15.54 7.34 12.32
C LEU A 149 15.15 8.79 12.01
N ALA A 150 13.94 9.23 12.39
CA ALA A 150 13.49 10.60 12.17
C ALA A 150 14.47 11.64 12.76
N ARG A 151 15.11 11.34 13.90
CA ARG A 151 16.12 12.22 14.52
C ARG A 151 17.45 12.30 13.77
N ARG A 152 17.70 11.37 12.83
CA ARG A 152 18.96 11.25 12.06
C ARG A 152 18.84 11.75 10.63
N VAL A 153 17.64 12.12 10.18
CA VAL A 153 17.34 12.57 8.81
C VAL A 153 16.59 13.90 8.79
N GLY A 154 16.64 14.59 7.67
CA GLY A 154 15.95 15.88 7.53
C GLY A 154 14.42 15.75 7.51
N LEU A 155 13.88 14.84 6.69
CA LEU A 155 12.47 14.49 6.60
C LEU A 155 12.35 12.97 6.50
N LEU A 156 11.53 12.36 7.33
CA LEU A 156 11.21 10.93 7.23
C LEU A 156 9.84 10.74 6.55
N VAL A 157 9.80 9.92 5.51
CA VAL A 157 8.55 9.45 4.88
C VAL A 157 8.36 7.98 5.21
N VAL A 158 7.24 7.63 5.83
CA VAL A 158 6.89 6.24 6.13
C VAL A 158 5.64 5.87 5.35
N ASP A 159 5.78 4.99 4.37
CA ASP A 159 4.64 4.47 3.61
C ASP A 159 4.03 3.27 4.35
N GLU A 160 2.92 3.50 5.02
CA GLU A 160 2.16 2.53 5.79
C GLU A 160 0.95 1.98 4.99
N SER A 161 1.06 1.88 3.67
CA SER A 161 -0.03 1.39 2.81
C SER A 161 -0.51 -0.03 3.14
N PHE A 162 0.25 -0.81 3.89
CA PHE A 162 -0.08 -2.17 4.32
C PHE A 162 -0.22 -2.31 5.85
N ALA A 163 -0.29 -1.23 6.60
CA ALA A 163 -0.28 -1.26 8.07
C ALA A 163 -1.68 -1.33 8.72
N ASP A 164 -2.78 -1.33 7.96
CA ASP A 164 -4.13 -1.30 8.55
C ASP A 164 -4.41 -2.50 9.46
N ALA A 165 -3.90 -3.69 9.12
CA ALA A 165 -4.00 -4.89 9.95
C ALA A 165 -2.96 -4.95 11.09
N ARG A 166 -2.05 -3.99 11.19
CA ARG A 166 -0.94 -3.92 12.15
C ARG A 166 -0.79 -2.51 12.73
N PRO A 167 -1.83 -2.02 13.46
CA PRO A 167 -1.82 -0.67 14.04
C PRO A 167 -0.69 -0.44 15.06
N ASP A 168 -0.10 -1.52 15.59
CA ASP A 168 1.05 -1.52 16.47
C ASP A 168 2.34 -1.05 15.78
N LEU A 169 2.43 -1.16 14.46
CA LEU A 169 3.57 -0.71 13.64
C LEU A 169 3.47 0.76 13.19
N SER A 170 2.29 1.38 13.38
CA SER A 170 2.05 2.73 12.85
C SER A 170 2.77 3.81 13.66
N LEU A 171 3.50 4.66 12.95
CA LEU A 171 4.14 5.86 13.51
C LEU A 171 3.12 6.97 13.80
N ALA A 172 1.89 6.89 13.29
CA ALA A 172 0.86 7.91 13.41
C ALA A 172 0.53 8.28 14.86
N ARG A 173 0.58 7.33 15.80
CA ARG A 173 0.29 7.53 17.23
C ARG A 173 1.35 8.33 17.98
N SER A 174 2.57 8.41 17.43
CA SER A 174 3.71 9.11 18.04
C SER A 174 4.51 9.87 16.98
N LEU A 175 3.80 10.59 16.13
CA LEU A 175 4.29 11.21 14.91
C LEU A 175 5.37 12.26 15.19
N PRO A 176 6.63 12.06 14.72
CA PRO A 176 7.67 13.07 14.84
C PRO A 176 7.35 14.32 13.99
N ALA A 177 7.77 15.49 14.44
CA ALA A 177 7.49 16.77 13.77
C ALA A 177 8.05 16.86 12.33
N ASN A 178 9.07 16.05 12.01
CA ASN A 178 9.69 15.96 10.68
C ASN A 178 9.35 14.63 9.99
N ALA A 179 8.18 14.03 10.27
CA ALA A 179 7.74 12.80 9.60
C ALA A 179 6.44 13.01 8.85
N VAL A 180 6.30 12.31 7.71
CA VAL A 180 5.06 12.15 6.94
C VAL A 180 4.77 10.67 6.82
N VAL A 181 3.61 10.24 7.31
CA VAL A 181 3.11 8.88 7.14
C VAL A 181 2.10 8.85 6.00
N LEU A 182 2.23 7.91 5.09
CA LEU A 182 1.30 7.73 3.97
C LEU A 182 0.43 6.51 4.21
N ARG A 183 -0.87 6.64 3.92
CA ARG A 183 -1.86 5.57 4.07
C ARG A 183 -2.60 5.37 2.76
N SER A 184 -2.87 4.11 2.40
CA SER A 184 -3.62 3.75 1.20
C SER A 184 -4.96 3.12 1.57
N PHE A 185 -6.05 3.79 1.28
CA PHE A 185 -7.39 3.22 1.50
C PHE A 185 -7.69 2.03 0.57
N GLY A 186 -7.06 1.98 -0.60
CA GLY A 186 -7.35 0.96 -1.61
C GLY A 186 -6.86 -0.45 -1.30
N LYS A 187 -6.02 -0.65 -0.26
CA LYS A 187 -5.40 -1.95 0.03
C LYS A 187 -6.25 -2.81 0.95
N PHE A 188 -6.29 -2.47 2.22
CA PHE A 188 -7.04 -3.21 3.25
C PHE A 188 -8.55 -3.23 2.99
N TRP A 189 -9.12 -2.10 2.60
CA TRP A 189 -10.55 -1.98 2.31
C TRP A 189 -10.96 -2.61 0.98
N GLY A 190 -9.99 -3.00 0.12
CA GLY A 190 -10.26 -3.62 -1.18
C GLY A 190 -10.84 -2.68 -2.23
N LEU A 191 -10.82 -1.37 -2.00
CA LEU A 191 -11.50 -0.36 -2.80
C LEU A 191 -10.51 0.55 -3.55
N ALA A 192 -9.55 -0.05 -4.24
CA ALA A 192 -8.48 0.66 -4.93
C ALA A 192 -8.97 1.64 -6.00
N GLY A 193 -10.13 1.35 -6.62
CA GLY A 193 -10.77 2.20 -7.63
C GLY A 193 -11.28 3.55 -7.10
N LEU A 194 -11.50 3.70 -5.79
CA LEU A 194 -11.90 4.97 -5.17
C LEU A 194 -10.83 6.05 -5.22
N ARG A 195 -9.58 5.67 -5.44
CA ARG A 195 -8.45 6.60 -5.47
C ARG A 195 -8.38 7.48 -4.22
N LEU A 196 -8.44 6.85 -3.03
CA LEU A 196 -8.29 7.53 -1.75
C LEU A 196 -7.05 7.04 -1.01
N GLY A 197 -6.39 7.97 -0.35
CA GLY A 197 -5.30 7.76 0.59
C GLY A 197 -5.18 8.93 1.55
N PHE A 198 -4.21 8.91 2.43
CA PHE A 198 -4.01 9.97 3.42
C PHE A 198 -2.51 10.27 3.58
N ALA A 199 -2.20 11.53 3.84
CA ALA A 199 -0.95 11.96 4.43
C ALA A 199 -1.20 12.32 5.89
N LEU A 200 -0.40 11.77 6.80
CA LEU A 200 -0.45 12.07 8.22
C LEU A 200 0.85 12.76 8.61
N ALA A 201 0.78 13.98 9.11
CA ALA A 201 1.94 14.77 9.50
C ALA A 201 1.53 15.91 10.42
N ALA A 202 2.52 16.61 10.97
CA ALA A 202 2.27 17.86 11.66
C ALA A 202 1.66 18.91 10.70
N PRO A 203 0.80 19.83 11.17
CA PRO A 203 0.08 20.79 10.33
C PRO A 203 0.97 21.63 9.40
N ASN A 204 2.18 21.98 9.83
CA ASN A 204 3.14 22.72 9.01
C ASN A 204 3.67 21.94 7.80
N LEU A 205 3.66 20.60 7.83
CA LEU A 205 3.98 19.74 6.69
C LEU A 205 2.74 19.46 5.83
N LEU A 206 1.54 19.39 6.43
CA LEU A 206 0.31 19.17 5.70
C LEU A 206 -0.18 20.40 4.91
N SER A 207 0.06 21.61 5.40
CA SER A 207 -0.38 22.84 4.73
C SER A 207 0.17 22.95 3.30
N PRO A 208 1.48 22.80 3.03
CA PRO A 208 2.01 22.79 1.67
C PRO A 208 1.48 21.64 0.80
N LEU A 209 1.24 20.47 1.39
CA LEU A 209 0.64 19.34 0.65
C LEU A 209 -0.81 19.62 0.25
N ARG A 210 -1.60 20.22 1.14
CA ARG A 210 -2.97 20.63 0.88
C ARG A 210 -3.04 21.67 -0.22
N GLU A 211 -2.17 22.69 -0.17
CA GLU A 211 -2.08 23.71 -1.21
C GLU A 211 -1.72 23.11 -2.58
N ALA A 212 -0.72 22.23 -2.62
CA ALA A 212 -0.27 21.57 -3.85
C ALA A 212 -1.30 20.57 -4.42
N ALA A 213 -2.10 19.93 -3.57
CA ALA A 213 -3.19 19.04 -3.99
C ALA A 213 -4.39 19.80 -4.58
N GLY A 214 -4.53 21.08 -4.21
CA GLY A 214 -5.64 21.92 -4.64
C GLY A 214 -6.98 21.59 -3.97
N PRO A 215 -8.03 22.35 -4.26
CA PRO A 215 -9.36 22.15 -3.71
C PRO A 215 -9.99 20.87 -4.30
N TRP A 216 -10.88 20.24 -3.52
CA TRP A 216 -11.67 19.07 -3.94
C TRP A 216 -10.81 17.90 -4.46
N SER A 217 -9.65 17.67 -3.88
CA SER A 217 -8.73 16.62 -4.30
C SER A 217 -9.28 15.19 -4.12
N VAL A 218 -10.33 15.02 -3.29
CA VAL A 218 -11.00 13.73 -3.04
C VAL A 218 -12.46 13.83 -3.50
N SER A 219 -12.92 12.83 -4.26
CA SER A 219 -14.28 12.79 -4.80
C SER A 219 -15.35 12.59 -3.72
N GLY A 220 -16.59 13.07 -3.98
CA GLY A 220 -17.73 12.87 -3.09
C GLY A 220 -17.99 11.39 -2.75
N PRO A 221 -18.02 10.48 -3.75
CA PRO A 221 -18.15 9.04 -3.48
C PRO A 221 -17.05 8.50 -2.56
N ALA A 222 -15.80 8.92 -2.74
CA ALA A 222 -14.71 8.46 -1.90
C ALA A 222 -14.84 8.95 -0.44
N LEU A 223 -15.30 10.19 -0.24
CA LEU A 223 -15.56 10.73 1.10
C LEU A 223 -16.68 9.95 1.81
N GLU A 224 -17.78 9.67 1.13
CA GLU A 224 -18.95 8.99 1.71
C GLU A 224 -18.64 7.53 2.03
N ILE A 225 -18.08 6.79 1.07
CA ILE A 225 -17.73 5.39 1.22
C ILE A 225 -16.69 5.21 2.34
N ALA A 226 -15.63 6.00 2.33
CA ALA A 226 -14.55 5.83 3.30
C ALA A 226 -14.97 6.22 4.72
N THR A 227 -15.84 7.22 4.87
CA THR A 227 -16.39 7.58 6.18
C THR A 227 -17.17 6.40 6.77
N ALA A 228 -18.01 5.74 5.98
CA ALA A 228 -18.78 4.58 6.43
C ALA A 228 -17.88 3.36 6.69
N ALA A 229 -16.98 3.07 5.77
CA ALA A 229 -16.07 1.93 5.88
C ALA A 229 -15.17 2.05 7.13
N MET A 230 -14.49 3.17 7.34
CA MET A 230 -13.56 3.36 8.47
C MET A 230 -14.26 3.39 9.83
N ALA A 231 -15.59 3.63 9.88
CA ALA A 231 -16.41 3.48 11.07
C ALA A 231 -16.81 2.03 11.38
N ASP A 232 -16.72 1.11 10.37
CA ASP A 232 -17.12 -0.30 10.52
C ASP A 232 -15.99 -1.14 11.11
N ARG A 233 -15.86 -1.07 12.43
CA ARG A 233 -14.84 -1.80 13.20
C ARG A 233 -15.05 -3.30 13.14
N ALA A 234 -16.29 -3.77 13.14
CA ALA A 234 -16.61 -5.20 13.11
C ALA A 234 -16.12 -5.85 11.81
N TRP A 235 -16.38 -5.22 10.66
CA TRP A 235 -15.87 -5.71 9.38
C TRP A 235 -14.32 -5.70 9.34
N ALA A 236 -13.71 -4.67 9.91
CA ALA A 236 -12.26 -4.56 9.93
C ALA A 236 -11.62 -5.69 10.76
N ASP A 237 -12.15 -5.97 11.96
CA ASP A 237 -11.64 -7.03 12.84
C ASP A 237 -11.82 -8.42 12.22
N ASP A 238 -12.98 -8.69 11.61
CA ASP A 238 -13.24 -9.93 10.85
C ASP A 238 -12.27 -10.05 9.67
N THR A 239 -11.99 -8.95 8.99
CA THR A 239 -11.06 -8.91 7.84
C THR A 239 -9.63 -9.20 8.27
N VAL A 240 -9.16 -8.64 9.38
CA VAL A 240 -7.82 -8.93 9.94
C VAL A 240 -7.70 -10.42 10.26
N THR A 241 -8.69 -10.98 10.94
CA THR A 241 -8.72 -12.41 11.31
C THR A 241 -8.68 -13.30 10.07
N TYR A 242 -9.57 -13.02 9.10
CA TYR A 242 -9.60 -13.76 7.84
C TYR A 242 -8.25 -13.74 7.12
N HIS A 243 -7.64 -12.57 6.96
CA HIS A 243 -6.39 -12.45 6.21
C HIS A 243 -5.20 -13.10 6.91
N ALA A 244 -5.18 -13.13 8.25
CA ALA A 244 -4.16 -13.85 9.00
C ALA A 244 -4.21 -15.36 8.70
N GLU A 245 -5.41 -15.96 8.75
CA GLU A 245 -5.62 -17.37 8.44
C GLU A 245 -5.37 -17.69 6.95
N ALA A 246 -5.85 -16.82 6.07
CA ALA A 246 -5.72 -16.95 4.62
C ALA A 246 -4.25 -16.89 4.17
N ALA A 247 -3.43 -16.02 4.79
CA ALA A 247 -1.98 -15.95 4.53
C ALA A 247 -1.29 -17.27 4.90
N LEU A 248 -1.61 -17.85 6.06
CA LEU A 248 -1.08 -19.15 6.48
C LEU A 248 -1.52 -20.30 5.54
N ASN A 249 -2.75 -20.24 5.04
CA ASN A 249 -3.23 -21.22 4.07
C ASN A 249 -2.47 -21.11 2.73
N LEU A 250 -2.23 -19.88 2.25
CA LEU A 250 -1.44 -19.67 1.04
C LEU A 250 0.01 -20.18 1.22
N ASP A 251 0.62 -19.95 2.39
CA ASP A 251 1.95 -20.48 2.71
C ASP A 251 2.00 -22.02 2.65
N ARG A 252 0.95 -22.70 3.14
CA ARG A 252 0.86 -24.18 3.05
C ARG A 252 0.75 -24.67 1.60
N LEU A 253 0.00 -23.97 0.75
CA LEU A 253 -0.07 -24.29 -0.68
C LEU A 253 1.28 -24.10 -1.37
N ALA A 254 1.94 -22.98 -1.13
CA ALA A 254 3.26 -22.68 -1.66
C ALA A 254 4.32 -23.70 -1.22
N ALA A 255 4.29 -24.12 0.06
CA ALA A 255 5.20 -25.14 0.58
C ALA A 255 5.02 -26.51 -0.11
N ARG A 256 3.78 -26.90 -0.47
CA ARG A 256 3.52 -28.13 -1.24
C ARG A 256 4.11 -28.06 -2.65
N ALA A 257 4.20 -26.87 -3.24
CA ALA A 257 4.87 -26.63 -4.51
C ALA A 257 6.40 -26.49 -4.39
N GLY A 258 6.96 -26.70 -3.20
CA GLY A 258 8.38 -26.56 -2.93
C GLY A 258 8.89 -25.11 -2.82
N TRP A 259 7.99 -24.12 -2.66
CA TRP A 259 8.36 -22.73 -2.51
C TRP A 259 8.61 -22.37 -1.06
N ARG A 260 9.61 -21.52 -0.83
CA ARG A 260 10.00 -21.08 0.52
C ARG A 260 9.45 -19.66 0.76
N PRO A 261 8.68 -19.43 1.85
CA PRO A 261 8.25 -18.08 2.19
C PRO A 261 9.45 -17.21 2.59
N LEU A 262 9.55 -16.02 2.02
CA LEU A 262 10.55 -15.01 2.36
C LEU A 262 9.99 -13.95 3.30
N GLY A 263 8.66 -13.75 3.30
CA GLY A 263 7.97 -12.78 4.10
C GLY A 263 6.63 -12.37 3.49
N GLY A 264 6.11 -11.24 3.92
CA GLY A 264 4.85 -10.70 3.43
C GLY A 264 4.05 -10.00 4.52
N THR A 265 2.82 -9.64 4.18
CA THR A 265 1.85 -9.01 5.07
C THR A 265 0.57 -9.84 5.11
N HIS A 266 -0.46 -9.36 5.79
CA HIS A 266 -1.80 -9.94 5.74
C HIS A 266 -2.45 -9.85 4.33
N LEU A 267 -1.91 -9.03 3.42
CA LEU A 267 -2.49 -8.82 2.08
C LEU A 267 -1.67 -9.43 0.94
N PHE A 268 -0.44 -9.86 1.20
CA PHE A 268 0.40 -10.55 0.23
C PHE A 268 1.48 -11.40 0.89
N ARG A 269 1.97 -12.40 0.15
CA ARG A 269 3.12 -13.22 0.53
C ARG A 269 4.17 -13.19 -0.57
N LEU A 270 5.44 -13.15 -0.16
CA LEU A 270 6.59 -13.26 -1.07
C LEU A 270 7.24 -14.63 -0.90
N TYR A 271 7.47 -15.29 -2.02
CA TYR A 271 8.09 -16.62 -2.06
C TYR A 271 9.38 -16.63 -2.86
N ASP A 272 10.33 -17.43 -2.41
CA ASP A 272 11.48 -17.89 -3.17
C ASP A 272 11.07 -19.14 -3.93
N THR A 273 11.03 -19.05 -5.25
CA THR A 273 10.67 -20.15 -6.14
C THR A 273 11.89 -20.65 -6.91
N PRO A 274 11.90 -21.87 -7.46
CA PRO A 274 13.00 -22.32 -8.33
C PRO A 274 13.19 -21.41 -9.56
N ASP A 275 12.08 -20.95 -10.16
CA ASP A 275 12.02 -20.07 -11.32
C ASP A 275 10.73 -19.25 -11.25
N ALA A 276 10.82 -17.96 -11.00
CA ALA A 276 9.67 -17.08 -10.85
C ALA A 276 8.89 -16.87 -12.15
N GLN A 277 9.56 -16.97 -13.33
CA GLN A 277 8.90 -16.88 -14.63
C GLN A 277 8.04 -18.12 -14.88
N ALA A 278 8.62 -19.31 -14.69
CA ALA A 278 7.90 -20.58 -14.86
C ALA A 278 6.74 -20.69 -13.87
N ALA A 279 6.94 -20.29 -12.61
CA ALA A 279 5.91 -20.27 -11.58
C ALA A 279 4.76 -19.30 -11.92
N GLN A 280 5.08 -18.08 -12.40
CA GLN A 280 4.05 -17.15 -12.88
C GLN A 280 3.30 -17.68 -14.09
N ASP A 281 3.99 -18.27 -15.07
CA ASP A 281 3.36 -18.80 -16.28
C ASP A 281 2.44 -19.99 -15.96
N THR A 282 2.80 -20.83 -14.99
CA THR A 282 1.96 -21.93 -14.51
C THR A 282 0.66 -21.41 -13.90
N LEU A 283 0.76 -20.43 -12.99
CA LEU A 283 -0.43 -19.78 -12.40
C LEU A 283 -1.25 -19.02 -13.44
N ALA A 284 -0.61 -18.35 -14.39
CA ALA A 284 -1.30 -17.59 -15.44
C ALA A 284 -2.09 -18.46 -16.42
N ARG A 285 -1.64 -19.71 -16.72
CA ARG A 285 -2.45 -20.68 -17.48
C ARG A 285 -3.73 -21.08 -16.77
N ALA A 286 -3.76 -20.97 -15.44
CA ALA A 286 -4.97 -21.16 -14.62
C ALA A 286 -5.71 -19.82 -14.36
N HIS A 287 -5.39 -18.77 -15.13
CA HIS A 287 -5.94 -17.42 -14.98
C HIS A 287 -5.71 -16.80 -13.58
N VAL A 288 -4.56 -17.09 -12.98
CA VAL A 288 -4.11 -16.45 -11.73
C VAL A 288 -2.91 -15.57 -12.03
N TRP A 289 -3.07 -14.24 -11.92
CA TRP A 289 -2.00 -13.29 -12.20
C TRP A 289 -1.24 -12.93 -10.94
N THR A 290 0.10 -12.98 -10.99
CA THR A 290 1.00 -12.79 -9.84
C THR A 290 2.10 -11.77 -10.18
N ARG A 291 2.92 -11.41 -9.19
CA ARG A 291 3.93 -10.37 -9.35
C ARG A 291 5.34 -10.92 -9.29
N ARG A 292 6.10 -10.78 -10.39
CA ARG A 292 7.56 -10.95 -10.44
C ARG A 292 8.28 -9.63 -10.22
N PHE A 293 9.58 -9.70 -10.01
CA PHE A 293 10.44 -8.55 -9.82
C PHE A 293 11.64 -8.62 -10.76
N PRO A 294 11.98 -7.53 -11.50
CA PRO A 294 13.05 -7.56 -12.50
C PRO A 294 14.45 -7.76 -11.91
N TYR A 295 14.59 -7.64 -10.60
CA TYR A 295 15.84 -7.80 -9.88
C TYR A 295 15.99 -9.20 -9.23
N SER A 296 15.07 -10.13 -9.48
CA SER A 296 15.14 -11.50 -8.96
C SER A 296 14.41 -12.50 -9.87
N ASP A 297 15.13 -13.51 -10.31
CA ASP A 297 14.58 -14.62 -11.13
C ASP A 297 13.81 -15.65 -10.27
N ARG A 298 13.86 -15.50 -8.93
CA ARG A 298 13.29 -16.44 -7.97
C ARG A 298 12.11 -15.88 -7.20
N TRP A 299 11.96 -14.56 -7.10
CA TRP A 299 10.94 -13.93 -6.27
C TRP A 299 9.59 -13.84 -6.97
N LEU A 300 8.58 -14.44 -6.33
CA LEU A 300 7.20 -14.32 -6.76
C LEU A 300 6.34 -13.86 -5.58
N ARG A 301 5.62 -12.74 -5.75
CA ARG A 301 4.69 -12.23 -4.76
C ARG A 301 3.26 -12.53 -5.19
N LEU A 302 2.46 -13.08 -4.28
CA LEU A 302 1.05 -13.36 -4.44
C LEU A 302 0.23 -12.53 -3.45
N GLY A 303 -0.84 -11.88 -3.91
CA GLY A 303 -1.91 -11.39 -3.06
C GLY A 303 -2.66 -12.56 -2.41
N ILE A 304 -3.51 -12.27 -1.44
CA ILE A 304 -4.30 -13.29 -0.76
C ILE A 304 -5.58 -13.57 -1.55
N PRO A 305 -5.88 -14.84 -1.90
CA PRO A 305 -7.15 -15.21 -2.50
C PRO A 305 -8.35 -14.83 -1.63
N GLY A 306 -9.46 -14.37 -2.26
CA GLY A 306 -10.62 -13.84 -1.56
C GLY A 306 -11.70 -14.87 -1.24
N SER A 307 -11.64 -16.09 -1.82
CA SER A 307 -12.65 -17.11 -1.65
C SER A 307 -12.06 -18.54 -1.64
N ARG A 308 -12.86 -19.50 -1.21
CA ARG A 308 -12.47 -20.93 -1.27
C ARG A 308 -12.18 -21.38 -2.69
N ASP A 309 -12.94 -20.90 -3.68
CA ASP A 309 -12.76 -21.26 -5.08
C ASP A 309 -11.46 -20.69 -5.65
N GLU A 310 -11.11 -19.46 -5.29
CA GLU A 310 -9.82 -18.87 -5.64
C GLU A 310 -8.65 -19.66 -5.02
N PHE A 311 -8.75 -20.05 -3.74
CA PHE A 311 -7.76 -20.92 -3.09
C PHE A 311 -7.66 -22.28 -3.76
N ALA A 312 -8.79 -22.90 -4.15
CA ALA A 312 -8.81 -24.17 -4.87
C ALA A 312 -8.11 -24.05 -6.23
N ARG A 313 -8.38 -22.98 -6.99
CA ARG A 313 -7.73 -22.72 -8.28
C ARG A 313 -6.21 -22.53 -8.14
N VAL A 314 -5.78 -21.72 -7.15
CA VAL A 314 -4.35 -21.56 -6.85
C VAL A 314 -3.72 -22.91 -6.47
N GLY A 315 -4.35 -23.66 -5.59
CA GLY A 315 -3.86 -24.97 -5.14
C GLY A 315 -3.71 -25.97 -6.29
N GLN A 316 -4.73 -26.08 -7.15
CA GLN A 316 -4.68 -26.94 -8.35
C GLN A 316 -3.55 -26.53 -9.30
N ALA A 317 -3.38 -25.21 -9.54
CA ALA A 317 -2.32 -24.73 -10.42
C ALA A 317 -0.90 -24.98 -9.85
N LEU A 318 -0.75 -25.08 -8.53
CA LEU A 318 0.54 -25.33 -7.89
C LEU A 318 0.90 -26.81 -7.76
N THR A 319 -0.09 -27.72 -7.81
CA THR A 319 0.11 -29.17 -7.58
C THR A 319 -0.14 -30.03 -8.81
N GLY A 320 -0.76 -29.47 -9.86
CA GLY A 320 -1.07 -30.14 -11.13
C GLY A 320 0.08 -30.15 -12.04
#